data_61883cf56c4071b68cf5c0f527d3e93b
#
_entry.id   61883cf56c4071b68cf5c0f527d3e93b
#
_cell.length_a   1.000
_cell.length_b   1.000
_cell.length_c   1.000
_cell.angle_alpha   90.00
_cell.angle_beta   90.00
_cell.angle_gamma   90.00
#
_symmetry.space_group_name_H-M   'P 1'
#
loop_
_entity.id
_entity.type
_entity.pdbx_description
1 polymer ?
#
loop_
_entity_poly.entity_id
_entity_poly.type
_entity_poly.pdbx_seq_one_letter_code
_entity_poly.pdbx_strand_id
1 'polypeptide(L)'
;MIDATSGAKLSWQELDQRSNQVAQLLYARGLRPGDHISLLMQNDLAFFEIAWGAYRSGLYITCINRYLTAEEAAYIINDSNSRALFTSDALAITEELPDLTAACEERFITGASVAGYEAYEGALKTQPKTPLAQQPAGDAMLYSSGTTGQPKGIKRPLSGAHISGGFPGVEINNPYGIDADSIYLSPAPLYHAAPFGYCMRTLALGGQVVMMQRFDPE
;
A
#
# COMPACT_ATOMS: atom_id res chain seq x y z
N MET A 1 -9.46 11.63 3.13
CA MET A 1 -10.13 10.41 2.61
C MET A 1 -11.29 10.04 3.50
N ILE A 2 -12.27 9.35 2.96
CA ILE A 2 -13.46 8.91 3.68
C ILE A 2 -13.70 7.44 3.36
N ASP A 3 -13.90 6.61 4.38
CA ASP A 3 -14.48 5.28 4.22
C ASP A 3 -16.01 5.43 4.18
N ALA A 4 -16.60 5.15 3.02
CA ALA A 4 -18.05 5.30 2.80
C ALA A 4 -18.90 4.33 3.66
N THR A 5 -18.32 3.20 4.06
CA THR A 5 -19.05 2.16 4.84
C THR A 5 -19.11 2.51 6.32
N SER A 6 -17.99 2.92 6.92
CA SER A 6 -17.91 3.22 8.35
C SER A 6 -18.10 4.71 8.67
N GLY A 7 -17.96 5.59 7.69
CA GLY A 7 -17.90 7.04 7.87
C GLY A 7 -16.58 7.53 8.47
N ALA A 8 -15.61 6.64 8.69
CA ALA A 8 -14.29 7.01 9.19
C ALA A 8 -13.58 7.95 8.21
N LYS A 9 -12.81 8.88 8.74
CA LYS A 9 -12.10 9.89 7.96
C LYS A 9 -10.62 9.85 8.29
N LEU A 10 -9.81 10.10 7.27
CA LEU A 10 -8.37 10.34 7.40
C LEU A 10 -8.07 11.69 6.74
N SER A 11 -7.71 12.67 7.54
CA SER A 11 -7.35 14.01 7.06
C SER A 11 -6.00 14.00 6.34
N TRP A 12 -5.70 15.07 5.59
CA TRP A 12 -4.39 15.26 4.96
C TRP A 12 -3.25 15.27 5.98
N GLN A 13 -3.47 15.93 7.12
CA GLN A 13 -2.46 15.98 8.18
C GLN A 13 -2.23 14.61 8.80
N GLU A 14 -3.28 13.85 9.05
CA GLU A 14 -3.15 12.48 9.58
C GLU A 14 -2.47 11.56 8.57
N LEU A 15 -2.86 11.60 7.30
CA LEU A 15 -2.21 10.82 6.25
C LEU A 15 -0.72 11.14 6.17
N ASP A 16 -0.34 12.42 6.19
CA ASP A 16 1.06 12.83 6.16
C ASP A 16 1.82 12.29 7.37
N GLN A 17 1.29 12.49 8.59
CA GLN A 17 1.92 12.00 9.81
C GLN A 17 2.03 10.47 9.84
N ARG A 18 0.96 9.76 9.50
CA ARG A 18 0.89 8.30 9.52
C ARG A 18 1.80 7.68 8.48
N SER A 19 1.79 8.19 7.25
CA SER A 19 2.70 7.72 6.21
C SER A 19 4.18 8.06 6.49
N ASN A 20 4.47 9.16 7.20
CA ASN A 20 5.81 9.41 7.72
C ASN A 20 6.20 8.35 8.76
N GLN A 21 5.31 8.01 9.68
CA GLN A 21 5.57 6.95 10.67
C GLN A 21 5.83 5.59 10.00
N VAL A 22 5.07 5.24 8.95
CA VAL A 22 5.32 4.03 8.14
C VAL A 22 6.71 4.09 7.50
N ALA A 23 7.07 5.21 6.89
CA ALA A 23 8.38 5.39 6.27
C ALA A 23 9.53 5.23 7.28
N GLN A 24 9.40 5.84 8.47
CA GLN A 24 10.36 5.73 9.56
C GLN A 24 10.46 4.29 10.08
N LEU A 25 9.33 3.60 10.24
CA LEU A 25 9.28 2.19 10.64
C LEU A 25 10.07 1.32 9.65
N LEU A 26 9.75 1.43 8.35
CA LEU A 26 10.40 0.64 7.31
C LEU A 26 11.91 0.93 7.25
N TYR A 27 12.30 2.20 7.38
CA TYR A 27 13.71 2.59 7.44
C TYR A 27 14.41 2.02 8.67
N ALA A 28 13.77 2.05 9.85
CA ALA A 28 14.30 1.49 11.10
C ALA A 28 14.46 -0.04 11.01
N ARG A 29 13.58 -0.73 10.26
CA ARG A 29 13.67 -2.17 9.96
C ARG A 29 14.67 -2.49 8.83
N GLY A 30 15.46 -1.51 8.39
CA GLY A 30 16.55 -1.72 7.44
C GLY A 30 16.13 -1.75 5.97
N LEU A 31 14.89 -1.39 5.63
CA LEU A 31 14.49 -1.24 4.22
C LEU A 31 15.10 0.04 3.62
N ARG A 32 15.49 -0.04 2.36
CA ARG A 32 16.15 1.05 1.63
C ARG A 32 15.51 1.23 0.25
N PRO A 33 15.70 2.38 -0.42
CA PRO A 33 15.18 2.59 -1.78
C PRO A 33 15.48 1.42 -2.72
N GLY A 34 14.44 0.94 -3.39
CA GLY A 34 14.51 -0.24 -4.26
C GLY A 34 14.09 -1.56 -3.59
N ASP A 35 14.00 -1.61 -2.26
CA ASP A 35 13.41 -2.76 -1.56
C ASP A 35 11.89 -2.83 -1.80
N HIS A 36 11.31 -3.98 -1.49
CA HIS A 36 9.91 -4.28 -1.76
C HIS A 36 9.12 -4.53 -0.48
N ILE A 37 7.85 -4.09 -0.49
CA ILE A 37 6.84 -4.49 0.50
C ILE A 37 5.62 -5.07 -0.19
N SER A 38 4.92 -5.96 0.50
CA SER A 38 3.62 -6.50 0.10
C SER A 38 2.50 -5.97 0.98
N LEU A 39 1.35 -5.70 0.36
CA LEU A 39 0.14 -5.23 1.01
C LEU A 39 -1.02 -6.15 0.65
N LEU A 40 -1.46 -6.95 1.63
CA LEU A 40 -2.51 -7.95 1.51
C LEU A 40 -3.59 -7.68 2.54
N MET A 41 -4.58 -6.86 2.19
CA MET A 41 -5.67 -6.49 3.08
C MET A 41 -6.91 -6.05 2.29
N GLN A 42 -8.03 -5.90 2.98
CA GLN A 42 -9.24 -5.29 2.42
C GLN A 42 -9.03 -3.79 2.17
N ASN A 43 -10.01 -3.17 1.50
CA ASN A 43 -10.05 -1.72 1.42
C ASN A 43 -10.18 -1.14 2.83
N ASP A 44 -9.20 -0.35 3.23
CA ASP A 44 -9.08 0.27 4.55
C ASP A 44 -8.31 1.59 4.42
N LEU A 45 -8.48 2.53 5.35
CA LEU A 45 -7.73 3.79 5.35
C LEU A 45 -6.23 3.56 5.58
N ALA A 46 -5.85 2.54 6.37
CA ALA A 46 -4.45 2.15 6.57
C ALA A 46 -3.75 1.74 5.26
N PHE A 47 -4.51 1.26 4.26
CA PHE A 47 -3.95 0.97 2.93
C PHE A 47 -3.23 2.18 2.34
N PHE A 48 -3.81 3.36 2.48
CA PHE A 48 -3.22 4.61 1.95
C PHE A 48 -2.03 5.09 2.79
N GLU A 49 -2.08 4.92 4.11
CA GLU A 49 -0.96 5.25 5.00
C GLU A 49 0.28 4.43 4.64
N ILE A 50 0.10 3.11 4.45
CA ILE A 50 1.16 2.17 4.08
C ILE A 50 1.68 2.47 2.68
N ALA A 51 0.77 2.67 1.72
CA ALA A 51 1.13 2.97 0.35
C ALA A 51 1.96 4.26 0.23
N TRP A 52 1.51 5.36 0.87
CA TRP A 52 2.28 6.60 0.89
C TRP A 52 3.58 6.49 1.66
N GLY A 53 3.60 5.67 2.73
CA GLY A 53 4.84 5.35 3.46
C GLY A 53 5.87 4.68 2.57
N ALA A 54 5.45 3.69 1.78
CA ALA A 54 6.30 3.02 0.79
C ALA A 54 6.78 3.98 -0.30
N TYR A 55 5.86 4.76 -0.89
CA TYR A 55 6.19 5.70 -1.96
C TYR A 55 7.20 6.76 -1.51
N ARG A 56 7.04 7.35 -0.33
CA ARG A 56 7.99 8.37 0.18
C ARG A 56 9.32 7.80 0.68
N SER A 57 9.45 6.48 0.70
CA SER A 57 10.67 5.76 1.08
C SER A 57 11.45 5.21 -0.12
N GLY A 58 10.96 5.42 -1.35
CA GLY A 58 11.57 4.85 -2.55
C GLY A 58 11.41 3.34 -2.67
N LEU A 59 10.37 2.77 -2.03
CA LEU A 59 10.13 1.33 -2.04
C LEU A 59 9.15 0.95 -3.16
N TYR A 60 9.25 -0.31 -3.57
CA TYR A 60 8.20 -0.92 -4.37
C TYR A 60 7.10 -1.46 -3.48
N ILE A 61 5.84 -1.24 -3.88
CA ILE A 61 4.67 -1.82 -3.22
C ILE A 61 3.97 -2.80 -4.15
N THR A 62 3.72 -4.02 -3.66
CA THR A 62 2.93 -5.05 -4.33
C THR A 62 1.61 -5.22 -3.61
N CYS A 63 0.52 -4.76 -4.25
CA CYS A 63 -0.83 -4.94 -3.73
C CYS A 63 -1.35 -6.31 -4.16
N ILE A 64 -1.69 -7.17 -3.20
CA ILE A 64 -2.05 -8.58 -3.42
C ILE A 64 -3.57 -8.75 -3.30
N ASN A 65 -4.14 -9.52 -4.21
CA ASN A 65 -5.55 -9.87 -4.20
C ASN A 65 -5.89 -10.69 -2.93
N ARG A 66 -6.77 -10.16 -2.10
CA ARG A 66 -7.19 -10.75 -0.82
C ARG A 66 -8.02 -12.04 -0.94
N TYR A 67 -8.41 -12.42 -2.14
CA TYR A 67 -9.19 -13.64 -2.42
C TYR A 67 -8.32 -14.81 -2.89
N LEU A 68 -7.01 -14.64 -2.94
CA LEU A 68 -6.05 -15.72 -3.23
C LEU A 68 -5.98 -16.70 -2.06
N THR A 69 -5.53 -17.93 -2.36
CA THR A 69 -5.14 -18.88 -1.31
C THR A 69 -3.83 -18.43 -0.64
N ALA A 70 -3.49 -19.05 0.48
CA ALA A 70 -2.24 -18.73 1.19
C ALA A 70 -1.01 -19.00 0.30
N GLU A 71 -0.99 -20.10 -0.46
CA GLU A 71 0.11 -20.46 -1.37
C GLU A 71 0.23 -19.47 -2.54
N GLU A 72 -0.90 -19.06 -3.13
CA GLU A 72 -0.91 -18.07 -4.21
C GLU A 72 -0.40 -16.71 -3.73
N ALA A 73 -0.85 -16.26 -2.56
CA ALA A 73 -0.39 -15.01 -1.95
C ALA A 73 1.09 -15.10 -1.57
N ALA A 74 1.53 -16.22 -0.98
CA ALA A 74 2.92 -16.47 -0.62
C ALA A 74 3.83 -16.50 -1.86
N TYR A 75 3.36 -17.06 -2.97
CA TYR A 75 4.10 -17.00 -4.22
C TYR A 75 4.42 -15.55 -4.61
N ILE A 76 3.44 -14.66 -4.58
CA ILE A 76 3.64 -13.25 -4.95
C ILE A 76 4.58 -12.55 -3.96
N ILE A 77 4.43 -12.80 -2.65
CA ILE A 77 5.29 -12.21 -1.61
C ILE A 77 6.74 -12.62 -1.82
N ASN A 78 6.99 -13.90 -2.10
CA ASN A 78 8.32 -14.45 -2.32
C ASN A 78 8.92 -13.99 -3.66
N ASP A 79 8.15 -14.05 -4.76
CA ASP A 79 8.61 -13.66 -6.10
C ASP A 79 8.92 -12.15 -6.19
N SER A 80 8.15 -11.31 -5.48
CA SER A 80 8.44 -9.88 -5.37
C SER A 80 9.65 -9.57 -4.50
N ASN A 81 10.21 -10.56 -3.79
CA ASN A 81 11.24 -10.38 -2.77
C ASN A 81 10.83 -9.36 -1.70
N SER A 82 9.57 -9.41 -1.27
CA SER A 82 9.06 -8.49 -0.25
C SER A 82 9.73 -8.72 1.09
N ARG A 83 10.33 -7.67 1.65
CA ARG A 83 10.97 -7.69 2.96
C ARG A 83 9.99 -7.40 4.10
N ALA A 84 8.88 -6.72 3.78
CA ALA A 84 7.80 -6.47 4.72
C ALA A 84 6.44 -6.84 4.12
N LEU A 85 5.58 -7.43 4.95
CA LEU A 85 4.19 -7.73 4.66
C LEU A 85 3.29 -6.93 5.61
N PHE A 86 2.33 -6.23 5.05
CA PHE A 86 1.22 -5.64 5.80
C PHE A 86 -0.07 -6.39 5.46
N THR A 87 -0.78 -6.86 6.50
CA THR A 87 -2.01 -7.63 6.33
C THR A 87 -3.07 -7.23 7.38
N SER A 88 -4.17 -7.94 7.41
CA SER A 88 -5.29 -7.72 8.32
C SER A 88 -5.78 -9.05 8.90
N ASP A 89 -6.24 -9.01 10.14
CA ASP A 89 -6.88 -10.13 10.84
C ASP A 89 -8.20 -10.59 10.19
N ALA A 90 -8.77 -9.75 9.32
CA ALA A 90 -9.99 -10.11 8.59
C ALA A 90 -9.77 -11.17 7.48
N LEU A 91 -8.52 -11.52 7.18
CA LEU A 91 -8.19 -12.51 6.14
C LEU A 91 -7.86 -13.86 6.77
N ALA A 92 -8.61 -14.90 6.40
CA ALA A 92 -8.45 -16.25 6.95
C ALA A 92 -7.05 -16.84 6.69
N ILE A 93 -6.40 -16.47 5.59
CA ILE A 93 -5.08 -17.00 5.20
C ILE A 93 -3.90 -16.39 6.00
N THR A 94 -4.16 -15.38 6.83
CA THR A 94 -3.11 -14.64 7.54
C THR A 94 -2.28 -15.55 8.45
N GLU A 95 -2.88 -16.54 9.10
CA GLU A 95 -2.19 -17.46 10.01
C GLU A 95 -1.20 -18.39 9.30
N GLU A 96 -1.40 -18.69 8.02
CA GLU A 96 -0.58 -19.61 7.23
C GLU A 96 0.64 -18.94 6.58
N LEU A 97 0.56 -17.62 6.33
CA LEU A 97 1.58 -16.89 5.58
C LEU A 97 2.97 -16.88 6.22
N PRO A 98 3.15 -16.79 7.56
CA PRO A 98 4.48 -16.79 8.17
C PRO A 98 5.33 -18.00 7.79
N ASP A 99 4.73 -19.19 7.74
CA ASP A 99 5.43 -20.44 7.39
C ASP A 99 5.75 -20.51 5.89
N LEU A 100 4.91 -19.89 5.05
CA LEU A 100 5.06 -19.91 3.59
C LEU A 100 5.96 -18.78 3.06
N THR A 101 6.28 -17.78 3.88
CA THR A 101 7.02 -16.57 3.48
C THR A 101 8.19 -16.26 4.42
N ALA A 102 9.00 -17.27 4.74
CA ALA A 102 10.07 -17.15 5.74
C ALA A 102 11.10 -16.04 5.43
N ALA A 103 11.33 -15.73 4.14
CA ALA A 103 12.23 -14.66 3.71
C ALA A 103 11.67 -13.24 3.94
N CYS A 104 10.35 -13.10 4.12
CA CYS A 104 9.71 -11.84 4.48
C CYS A 104 9.74 -11.70 6.01
N GLU A 105 10.79 -11.09 6.54
CA GLU A 105 11.07 -11.06 7.98
C GLU A 105 10.14 -10.11 8.77
N GLU A 106 9.75 -8.99 8.15
CA GLU A 106 8.93 -7.97 8.78
C GLU A 106 7.46 -8.18 8.45
N ARG A 107 6.63 -8.44 9.47
CA ARG A 107 5.20 -8.69 9.29
C ARG A 107 4.37 -7.86 10.24
N PHE A 108 3.46 -7.06 9.67
CA PHE A 108 2.59 -6.16 10.42
C PHE A 108 1.13 -6.50 10.16
N ILE A 109 0.30 -6.42 11.20
CA ILE A 109 -1.11 -6.74 11.12
C ILE A 109 -1.98 -5.60 11.67
N THR A 110 -3.03 -5.25 10.92
CA THR A 110 -4.12 -4.40 11.41
C THR A 110 -5.21 -5.26 12.06
N GLY A 111 -5.88 -4.72 13.08
CA GLY A 111 -6.93 -5.44 13.81
C GLY A 111 -6.39 -6.24 15.00
N ALA A 112 -6.90 -7.45 15.20
CA ALA A 112 -6.51 -8.30 16.32
C ALA A 112 -5.11 -8.89 16.14
N SER A 113 -4.47 -9.23 17.26
CA SER A 113 -3.13 -9.83 17.24
C SER A 113 -3.18 -11.26 16.72
N VAL A 114 -2.29 -11.59 15.79
CA VAL A 114 -2.08 -12.94 15.23
C VAL A 114 -0.61 -13.33 15.42
N ALA A 115 -0.34 -14.59 15.72
CA ALA A 115 1.03 -15.08 15.90
C ALA A 115 1.86 -14.88 14.63
N GLY A 116 3.13 -14.48 14.78
CA GLY A 116 4.04 -14.21 13.66
C GLY A 116 3.94 -12.78 13.09
N TYR A 117 3.11 -11.92 13.69
CA TYR A 117 2.93 -10.53 13.28
C TYR A 117 3.11 -9.56 14.44
N GLU A 118 3.63 -8.39 14.12
CA GLU A 118 3.62 -7.23 15.01
C GLU A 118 2.36 -6.40 14.76
N ALA A 119 1.72 -5.91 15.83
CA ALA A 119 0.55 -5.05 15.70
C ALA A 119 0.93 -3.73 15.01
N TYR A 120 0.31 -3.41 13.88
CA TYR A 120 0.57 -2.22 13.07
C TYR A 120 0.53 -0.92 13.89
N GLU A 121 -0.53 -0.71 14.65
CA GLU A 121 -0.68 0.48 15.48
C GLU A 121 0.39 0.58 16.57
N GLY A 122 0.80 -0.55 17.13
CA GLY A 122 1.87 -0.62 18.12
C GLY A 122 3.22 -0.23 17.52
N ALA A 123 3.54 -0.77 16.34
CA ALA A 123 4.76 -0.49 15.62
C ALA A 123 4.88 1.00 15.23
N LEU A 124 3.77 1.61 14.78
CA LEU A 124 3.76 3.02 14.39
C LEU A 124 3.87 3.97 15.57
N LYS A 125 3.28 3.65 16.71
CA LYS A 125 3.17 4.55 17.87
C LYS A 125 4.52 5.10 18.33
N THR A 126 5.58 4.34 18.15
CA THR A 126 6.95 4.71 18.55
C THR A 126 7.73 5.46 17.47
N GLN A 127 7.18 5.57 16.27
CA GLN A 127 7.88 6.18 15.14
C GLN A 127 7.67 7.70 15.06
N PRO A 128 8.71 8.45 14.64
CA PRO A 128 8.59 9.88 14.38
C PRO A 128 7.53 10.18 13.31
N LYS A 129 6.79 11.27 13.51
CA LYS A 129 5.82 11.78 12.53
C LYS A 129 6.45 12.67 11.48
N THR A 130 7.75 12.89 11.56
CA THR A 130 8.53 13.73 10.64
C THR A 130 9.00 12.90 9.44
N PRO A 131 9.15 13.52 8.26
CA PRO A 131 9.62 12.82 7.07
C PRO A 131 11.06 12.30 7.24
N LEU A 132 11.41 11.29 6.45
CA LEU A 132 12.80 10.90 6.25
C LEU A 132 13.61 12.05 5.64
N ALA A 133 14.91 12.12 5.94
CA ALA A 133 15.81 13.14 5.39
C ALA A 133 15.90 13.08 3.85
N GLN A 134 15.73 11.89 3.28
CA GLN A 134 15.63 11.67 1.85
C GLN A 134 14.34 10.93 1.54
N GLN A 135 13.58 11.44 0.58
CA GLN A 135 12.30 10.87 0.17
C GLN A 135 12.29 10.63 -1.35
N PRO A 136 13.08 9.66 -1.85
CA PRO A 136 12.98 9.28 -3.25
C PRO A 136 11.60 8.66 -3.52
N ALA A 137 11.06 8.90 -4.71
CA ALA A 137 9.78 8.34 -5.10
C ALA A 137 9.87 6.84 -5.34
N GLY A 138 9.04 6.07 -4.62
CA GLY A 138 8.79 4.66 -4.87
C GLY A 138 7.79 4.43 -6.01
N ASP A 139 7.49 3.18 -6.31
CA ASP A 139 6.52 2.81 -7.35
C ASP A 139 5.80 1.50 -7.02
N ALA A 140 4.73 1.20 -7.75
CA ALA A 140 4.05 -0.07 -7.65
C ALA A 140 4.76 -1.14 -8.49
N MET A 141 4.91 -2.34 -7.93
CA MET A 141 5.16 -3.55 -8.70
C MET A 141 3.84 -4.32 -8.83
N LEU A 142 3.33 -4.37 -10.05
CA LEU A 142 2.02 -4.94 -10.32
C LEU A 142 2.13 -6.38 -10.79
N TYR A 143 1.20 -7.23 -10.38
CA TYR A 143 1.11 -8.61 -10.84
C TYR A 143 -0.04 -8.77 -11.84
N SER A 144 0.26 -9.38 -12.98
CA SER A 144 -0.73 -9.77 -13.97
C SER A 144 -1.06 -11.26 -13.82
N SER A 145 -2.27 -11.66 -14.20
CA SER A 145 -2.74 -13.05 -14.11
C SER A 145 -1.96 -14.05 -14.97
N GLY A 146 -1.01 -13.60 -15.78
CA GLY A 146 -0.14 -14.42 -16.64
C GLY A 146 -0.90 -15.42 -17.53
N THR A 147 -0.58 -15.49 -18.79
CA THR A 147 -1.16 -16.49 -19.75
C THR A 147 -0.63 -17.91 -19.51
N THR A 148 0.39 -18.08 -18.66
CA THR A 148 1.11 -19.34 -18.41
C THR A 148 0.84 -19.96 -17.04
N GLY A 149 -0.18 -19.47 -16.31
CA GLY A 149 -0.64 -20.04 -15.03
C GLY A 149 -0.04 -19.42 -13.77
N GLN A 150 1.16 -18.85 -13.82
CA GLN A 150 1.76 -18.13 -12.68
C GLN A 150 1.68 -16.61 -12.91
N PRO A 151 1.27 -15.82 -11.90
CA PRO A 151 1.30 -14.35 -11.98
C PRO A 151 2.72 -13.84 -12.23
N LYS A 152 2.85 -12.80 -13.05
CA LYS A 152 4.14 -12.17 -13.36
C LYS A 152 4.19 -10.76 -12.82
N GLY A 153 5.23 -10.44 -12.08
CA GLY A 153 5.49 -9.11 -11.57
C GLY A 153 6.01 -8.17 -12.67
N ILE A 154 5.40 -7.00 -12.76
CA ILE A 154 5.79 -5.93 -13.70
C ILE A 154 6.27 -4.75 -12.86
N LYS A 155 7.57 -4.47 -12.95
CA LYS A 155 8.26 -3.44 -12.21
C LYS A 155 8.90 -2.43 -13.15
N ARG A 156 8.63 -1.15 -12.97
CA ARG A 156 9.30 -0.06 -13.68
C ARG A 156 10.55 0.37 -12.90
N PRO A 157 11.62 0.84 -13.56
CA PRO A 157 12.74 1.47 -12.85
C PRO A 157 12.28 2.67 -12.03
N LEU A 158 12.77 2.81 -10.80
CA LEU A 158 12.52 4.01 -9.99
C LEU A 158 13.16 5.23 -10.66
N SER A 159 12.45 6.36 -10.62
CA SER A 159 12.92 7.61 -11.24
C SER A 159 14.13 8.23 -10.54
N GLY A 160 14.34 7.91 -9.26
CA GLY A 160 15.30 8.58 -8.38
C GLY A 160 14.91 10.01 -8.02
N ALA A 161 13.80 10.53 -8.54
CA ALA A 161 13.30 11.86 -8.20
C ALA A 161 12.78 11.89 -6.75
N HIS A 162 12.77 13.07 -6.14
CA HIS A 162 12.14 13.27 -4.84
C HIS A 162 10.61 13.18 -4.98
N ILE A 163 9.92 12.63 -3.97
CA ILE A 163 8.47 12.42 -4.01
C ILE A 163 7.67 13.70 -4.26
N SER A 164 8.16 14.87 -3.83
CA SER A 164 7.53 16.16 -4.10
C SER A 164 7.64 16.63 -5.55
N GLY A 165 8.49 16.00 -6.36
CA GLY A 165 8.62 16.28 -7.79
C GLY A 165 7.53 15.68 -8.66
N GLY A 166 6.57 15.01 -8.04
CA GLY A 166 5.43 14.39 -8.71
C GLY A 166 5.31 12.89 -8.42
N PHE A 167 4.09 12.43 -8.32
CA PHE A 167 3.77 11.02 -8.21
C PHE A 167 4.07 10.32 -9.56
N PRO A 168 4.70 9.15 -9.57
CA PRO A 168 5.02 8.47 -10.82
C PRO A 168 3.79 8.32 -11.74
N GLY A 169 3.87 8.92 -12.94
CA GLY A 169 2.81 8.88 -13.93
C GLY A 169 1.72 9.96 -13.80
N VAL A 170 1.80 10.88 -12.83
CA VAL A 170 0.85 12.00 -12.70
C VAL A 170 1.09 13.06 -13.77
N GLU A 171 2.36 13.33 -14.11
CA GLU A 171 2.72 14.39 -15.05
C GLU A 171 2.36 14.09 -16.51
N ILE A 172 2.20 12.81 -16.88
CA ILE A 172 2.18 12.39 -18.28
C ILE A 172 0.76 12.44 -18.88
N ASN A 173 -0.29 12.32 -18.09
CA ASN A 173 -1.66 12.34 -18.60
C ASN A 173 -2.67 12.54 -17.48
N ASN A 174 -3.32 13.69 -17.43
CA ASN A 174 -4.49 13.92 -16.59
C ASN A 174 -5.74 14.10 -17.48
N PRO A 175 -6.16 13.05 -18.22
CA PRO A 175 -7.23 13.16 -19.21
C PRO A 175 -8.59 13.45 -18.60
N TYR A 176 -8.72 13.27 -17.30
CA TYR A 176 -9.97 13.48 -16.56
C TYR A 176 -10.00 14.82 -15.80
N GLY A 177 -8.94 15.62 -15.90
CA GLY A 177 -8.88 16.92 -15.22
C GLY A 177 -8.94 16.83 -13.70
N ILE A 178 -8.39 15.75 -13.10
CA ILE A 178 -8.36 15.60 -11.64
C ILE A 178 -7.50 16.71 -11.03
N ASP A 179 -8.03 17.36 -10.00
CA ASP A 179 -7.41 18.47 -9.29
C ASP A 179 -7.70 18.42 -7.78
N ALA A 180 -7.37 19.47 -7.05
CA ALA A 180 -7.56 19.57 -5.61
C ALA A 180 -9.04 19.64 -5.17
N ASP A 181 -9.95 20.04 -6.07
CA ASP A 181 -11.39 20.10 -5.80
C ASP A 181 -12.10 18.78 -6.18
N SER A 182 -11.39 17.85 -6.81
CA SER A 182 -11.96 16.58 -7.28
C SER A 182 -12.27 15.64 -6.12
N ILE A 183 -13.42 14.96 -6.20
CA ILE A 183 -13.83 13.89 -5.29
C ILE A 183 -13.95 12.61 -6.10
N TYR A 184 -13.07 11.65 -5.82
CA TYR A 184 -13.04 10.35 -6.49
C TYR A 184 -13.72 9.28 -5.64
N LEU A 185 -14.81 8.69 -6.15
CA LEU A 185 -15.44 7.50 -5.56
C LEU A 185 -14.70 6.26 -6.04
N SER A 186 -14.15 5.48 -5.10
CA SER A 186 -13.47 4.22 -5.34
C SER A 186 -14.32 3.03 -4.86
N PRO A 187 -15.14 2.41 -5.73
CA PRO A 187 -15.97 1.28 -5.37
C PRO A 187 -15.27 -0.07 -5.51
N ALA A 188 -14.13 -0.09 -6.18
CA ALA A 188 -13.41 -1.32 -6.52
C ALA A 188 -12.29 -1.65 -5.52
N PRO A 189 -11.84 -2.94 -5.46
CA PRO A 189 -10.76 -3.33 -4.57
C PRO A 189 -9.44 -2.64 -4.92
N LEU A 190 -8.76 -2.12 -3.89
CA LEU A 190 -7.51 -1.37 -4.03
C LEU A 190 -6.31 -2.23 -4.45
N TYR A 191 -6.39 -3.54 -4.39
CA TYR A 191 -5.32 -4.40 -4.91
C TYR A 191 -5.24 -4.42 -6.44
N HIS A 192 -6.25 -3.92 -7.15
CA HIS A 192 -6.18 -3.75 -8.61
C HIS A 192 -5.45 -2.48 -9.00
N ALA A 193 -4.67 -2.55 -10.08
CA ALA A 193 -3.85 -1.47 -10.58
C ALA A 193 -4.62 -0.16 -10.85
N ALA A 194 -5.80 -0.24 -11.47
CA ALA A 194 -6.57 0.95 -11.81
C ALA A 194 -7.18 1.65 -10.59
N PRO A 195 -7.96 0.97 -9.71
CA PRO A 195 -8.47 1.60 -8.48
C PRO A 195 -7.37 2.20 -7.62
N PHE A 196 -6.29 1.45 -7.38
CA PHE A 196 -5.14 1.92 -6.62
C PHE A 196 -4.51 3.17 -7.27
N GLY A 197 -4.21 3.07 -8.56
CA GLY A 197 -3.57 4.16 -9.30
C GLY A 197 -4.41 5.44 -9.33
N TYR A 198 -5.73 5.34 -9.51
CA TYR A 198 -6.61 6.52 -9.49
C TYR A 198 -6.75 7.12 -8.10
N CYS A 199 -6.85 6.31 -7.05
CA CYS A 199 -6.85 6.81 -5.68
C CYS A 199 -5.56 7.57 -5.37
N MET A 200 -4.40 6.96 -5.63
CA MET A 200 -3.11 7.56 -5.33
C MET A 200 -2.87 8.84 -6.16
N ARG A 201 -3.30 8.85 -7.44
CA ARG A 201 -3.24 10.04 -8.29
C ARG A 201 -4.12 11.16 -7.77
N THR A 202 -5.37 10.87 -7.40
CA THR A 202 -6.29 11.86 -6.85
C THR A 202 -5.71 12.51 -5.60
N LEU A 203 -5.16 11.69 -4.70
CA LEU A 203 -4.49 12.18 -3.49
C LEU A 203 -3.24 13.00 -3.84
N ALA A 204 -2.40 12.57 -4.78
CA ALA A 204 -1.21 13.30 -5.19
C ALA A 204 -1.51 14.69 -5.77
N LEU A 205 -2.68 14.85 -6.37
CA LEU A 205 -3.16 16.13 -6.94
C LEU A 205 -3.98 16.98 -5.93
N GLY A 206 -4.07 16.55 -4.67
CA GLY A 206 -4.77 17.28 -3.61
C GLY A 206 -6.27 16.99 -3.53
N GLY A 207 -6.80 16.12 -4.36
CA GLY A 207 -8.21 15.74 -4.39
C GLY A 207 -8.59 14.81 -3.24
N GLN A 208 -9.87 14.53 -3.09
CA GLN A 208 -10.44 13.67 -2.06
C GLN A 208 -10.78 12.30 -2.61
N VAL A 209 -10.56 11.25 -1.82
CA VAL A 209 -11.01 9.88 -2.12
C VAL A 209 -12.11 9.48 -1.15
N VAL A 210 -13.22 8.98 -1.69
CA VAL A 210 -14.29 8.28 -0.96
C VAL A 210 -14.18 6.80 -1.34
N MET A 211 -13.76 5.96 -0.39
CA MET A 211 -13.49 4.55 -0.62
C MET A 211 -14.65 3.70 -0.07
N MET A 212 -15.12 2.75 -0.84
CA MET A 212 -16.03 1.71 -0.38
C MET A 212 -15.24 0.47 0.05
N GLN A 213 -15.57 -0.12 1.21
CA GLN A 213 -14.97 -1.40 1.63
C GLN A 213 -15.43 -2.55 0.72
N ARG A 214 -16.68 -2.49 0.29
CA ARG A 214 -17.30 -3.36 -0.68
C ARG A 214 -18.25 -2.55 -1.54
N PHE A 215 -18.28 -2.86 -2.84
CA PHE A 215 -19.25 -2.24 -3.73
C PHE A 215 -20.67 -2.65 -3.33
N ASP A 216 -21.51 -1.65 -3.13
CA ASP A 216 -22.95 -1.79 -2.91
C ASP A 216 -23.64 -0.81 -3.85
N PRO A 217 -24.50 -1.26 -4.78
CA PRO A 217 -25.19 -0.39 -5.73
C PRO A 217 -26.37 0.38 -5.11
N GLU A 218 -26.80 0.03 -3.90
CA GLU A 218 -27.87 0.70 -3.15
C GLU A 218 -27.25 1.67 -2.13
#